data_4b7694d1c015e25df723079e746f740b
#
_entry.id   4b7694d1c015e25df723079e746f740b
#
_cell.length_a   1.000
_cell.length_b   1.000
_cell.length_c   1.000
_cell.angle_alpha   90.00
_cell.angle_beta   90.00
_cell.angle_gamma   90.00
#
_symmetry.space_group_name_H-M   'P 1'
#
loop_
_entity.id
_entity.type
_entity.pdbx_description
1 polymer ?
#
loop_
_entity_poly.entity_id
_entity_poly.type
_entity_poly.pdbx_seq_one_letter_code
_entity_poly.pdbx_strand_id
1 'polypeptide(L)' 'MREYIATFHTHLSALMTSRNLTELGVRAQMMPVPRKLSSSCGTCVRYFSDEPTLDAMDADVEAVYERIKDEEYALIMEAE' A
#
# COMPACT_ATOMS: atom_id res chain seq x y z
N MET A 1 -0.31 -0.01 16.22
CA MET A 1 -0.02 0.38 14.84
C MET A 1 -1.13 -0.04 13.91
N ARG A 2 -1.39 0.76 12.89
CA ARG A 2 -2.38 0.44 11.87
C ARG A 2 -1.73 -0.32 10.73
N GLU A 3 -2.51 -1.10 10.04
CA GLU A 3 -2.04 -1.87 8.89
C GLU A 3 -2.64 -1.27 7.62
N TYR A 4 -1.77 -0.99 6.65
CA TYR A 4 -2.19 -0.38 5.38
C TYR A 4 -1.82 -1.27 4.21
N ILE A 5 -2.59 -1.15 3.14
CA ILE A 5 -2.34 -1.81 1.87
C ILE A 5 -2.36 -0.73 0.79
N ALA A 6 -1.26 -0.59 0.06
CA ALA A 6 -1.18 0.33 -1.07
C ALA A 6 -1.14 -0.46 -2.37
N THR A 7 -1.98 -0.09 -3.34
CA THR A 7 -2.03 -0.75 -4.63
C THR A 7 -1.45 0.16 -5.72
N PHE A 8 -0.94 -0.43 -6.79
CA PHE A 8 -0.15 0.29 -7.78
C PHE A 8 -0.48 -0.14 -9.20
N HIS A 9 -0.16 0.73 -10.17
CA HIS A 9 -0.32 0.41 -11.59
C HIS A 9 0.78 -0.51 -12.10
N THR A 10 1.98 -0.45 -11.50
CA THR A 10 3.11 -1.25 -11.94
C THR A 10 3.82 -1.89 -10.75
N HIS A 11 4.51 -3.01 -11.04
CA HIS A 11 5.33 -3.69 -10.03
C HIS A 11 6.49 -2.79 -9.57
N LEU A 12 7.07 -2.03 -10.49
CA LEU A 12 8.17 -1.12 -10.15
C LEU A 12 7.71 -0.06 -9.13
N SER A 13 6.50 0.47 -9.31
CA SER A 13 5.95 1.46 -8.38
C SER A 13 5.80 0.87 -6.97
N ALA A 14 5.34 -0.38 -6.89
CA ALA A 14 5.25 -1.07 -5.60
C ALA A 14 6.63 -1.23 -4.96
N LEU A 15 7.63 -1.62 -5.75
CA LEU A 15 8.99 -1.78 -5.26
C LEU A 15 9.55 -0.45 -4.73
N MET A 16 9.37 0.63 -5.50
CA MET A 16 9.86 1.95 -5.10
C MET A 16 9.22 2.40 -3.79
N THR A 17 7.91 2.21 -3.66
CA THR A 17 7.20 2.58 -2.43
C THR A 17 7.66 1.76 -1.24
N SER A 18 7.85 0.46 -1.44
CA SER A 18 8.35 -0.41 -0.38
C SER A 18 9.70 0.08 0.13
N ARG A 19 10.58 0.48 -0.77
CA ARG A 19 11.90 1.01 -0.41
C ARG A 19 11.79 2.35 0.33
N ASN A 20 10.93 3.25 -0.15
CA ASN A 20 10.73 4.54 0.50
C ASN A 20 10.24 4.35 1.94
N LEU A 21 9.29 3.46 2.14
CA LEU A 21 8.76 3.17 3.47
C LEU A 21 9.84 2.58 4.38
N THR A 22 10.61 1.64 3.85
CA THR A 22 11.69 1.02 4.62
C THR A 22 12.73 2.05 5.05
N GLU A 23 13.05 3.00 4.17
CA GLU A 23 14.00 4.07 4.49
C GLU A 23 13.49 4.99 5.59
N LEU A 24 12.17 5.11 5.73
CA LEU A 24 11.55 5.88 6.81
C LEU A 24 11.42 5.08 8.11
N GLY A 25 11.90 3.84 8.12
CA GLY A 25 11.79 2.98 9.29
C GLY A 25 10.44 2.30 9.41
N VAL A 26 9.61 2.33 8.36
CA VAL A 26 8.31 1.70 8.34
C VAL A 26 8.45 0.25 7.87
N ARG A 27 7.83 -0.68 8.59
CA ARG A 27 7.84 -2.09 8.22
C ARG A 27 6.94 -2.28 7.02
N ALA A 28 7.52 -2.68 5.90
CA ALA A 28 6.80 -2.80 4.62
C ALA A 28 7.16 -4.10 3.92
N GLN A 29 6.21 -4.66 3.19
CA GLN A 29 6.36 -5.93 2.51
C GLN A 29 5.54 -5.93 1.22
N MET A 30 6.16 -6.31 0.12
CA MET A 30 5.45 -6.54 -1.14
C MET A 30 4.74 -7.88 -1.06
N MET A 31 3.52 -7.95 -1.61
CA MET A 31 2.73 -9.17 -1.60
C MET A 31 1.67 -9.14 -2.69
N PRO A 32 1.06 -10.28 -3.02
CA PRO A 32 -0.08 -10.29 -3.93
C PRO A 32 -1.25 -9.51 -3.34
N VAL A 33 -2.02 -8.87 -4.20
CA VAL A 33 -3.18 -8.07 -3.78
C VAL A 33 -4.24 -8.98 -3.16
N PRO A 34 -4.78 -8.63 -1.98
CA PRO A 34 -5.87 -9.40 -1.38
C PRO A 34 -7.09 -9.47 -2.28
N ARG A 35 -7.88 -10.54 -2.14
CA ARG A 35 -9.05 -10.80 -2.99
C ARG A 35 -10.06 -9.65 -3.01
N LYS A 36 -10.27 -9.03 -1.87
CA LYS A 36 -11.26 -7.94 -1.74
C LYS A 36 -10.84 -6.67 -2.42
N LEU A 37 -9.56 -6.54 -2.77
CA LEU A 37 -9.02 -5.37 -3.44
C LEU A 37 -8.62 -5.75 -4.85
N SER A 38 -8.40 -4.75 -5.69
CA SER A 38 -7.93 -4.98 -7.05
C SER A 38 -6.78 -4.03 -7.36
N SER A 39 -5.95 -4.42 -8.33
CA SER A 39 -4.81 -3.64 -8.72
C SER A 39 -4.45 -4.00 -10.16
N SER A 40 -3.96 -3.01 -10.90
CA SER A 40 -3.56 -3.22 -12.30
C SER A 40 -2.40 -4.20 -12.42
N CYS A 41 -1.48 -4.22 -11.45
CA CYS A 41 -0.29 -5.08 -11.54
C CYS A 41 -0.35 -6.33 -10.68
N GLY A 42 -1.37 -6.47 -9.85
CA GLY A 42 -1.50 -7.64 -8.97
C GLY A 42 -0.57 -7.65 -7.76
N THR A 43 0.24 -6.62 -7.58
CA THR A 43 1.19 -6.52 -6.46
C THR A 43 0.82 -5.30 -5.62
N CYS A 44 0.88 -5.45 -4.30
CA CYS A 44 0.64 -4.36 -3.37
C CYS A 44 1.77 -4.28 -2.34
N VAL A 45 1.76 -3.22 -1.54
CA VAL A 45 2.67 -3.08 -0.41
C VAL A 45 1.83 -3.03 0.86
N ARG A 46 2.09 -3.96 1.77
CA ARG A 46 1.49 -4.00 3.08
C ARG A 46 2.47 -3.36 4.05
N TYR A 47 2.01 -2.42 4.86
CA TYR A 47 2.90 -1.75 5.80
C TYR A 47 2.18 -1.39 7.09
N PHE A 48 2.97 -1.18 8.15
CA PHE A 48 2.47 -0.92 9.49
C PHE A 48 3.00 0.41 9.97
N SER A 49 2.09 1.31 10.32
CA SER A 49 2.46 2.66 10.74
C SER A 49 1.31 3.26 11.53
N ASP A 50 1.58 4.36 12.24
CA ASP A 50 0.53 5.07 12.96
C ASP A 50 -0.30 5.94 12.03
N GLU A 51 0.20 6.22 10.82
CA GLU A 51 -0.49 7.02 9.82
C GLU A 51 -0.21 6.47 8.43
N PRO A 52 -1.01 6.86 7.41
CA PRO A 52 -0.87 6.27 6.06
C PRO A 52 0.44 6.56 5.35
N THR A 53 1.19 7.55 5.78
CA THR A 53 2.52 7.89 5.22
C THR A 53 2.44 8.11 3.70
N LEU A 54 1.47 8.90 3.27
CA LEU A 54 1.18 9.08 1.85
C LEU A 54 2.34 9.69 1.06
N ASP A 55 3.22 10.43 1.73
CA ASP A 55 4.40 11.05 1.09
C ASP A 55 5.39 10.02 0.56
N ALA A 56 5.32 8.79 1.05
CA ALA A 56 6.21 7.72 0.61
C ALA A 56 5.72 7.01 -0.65
N MET A 57 4.48 7.28 -1.07
CA MET A 57 3.89 6.60 -2.22
C MET A 57 4.50 7.08 -3.52
N ASP A 58 4.87 6.14 -4.39
CA ASP A 58 5.33 6.47 -5.74
C ASP A 58 4.17 7.05 -6.56
N ALA A 59 4.51 7.80 -7.62
CA ALA A 59 3.52 8.51 -8.44
C ALA A 59 2.47 7.60 -9.08
N ASP A 60 2.79 6.33 -9.30
CA ASP A 60 1.87 5.37 -9.92
C ASP A 60 1.00 4.62 -8.89
N VAL A 61 0.87 5.15 -7.69
CA VAL A 61 -0.03 4.58 -6.70
C VAL A 61 -1.47 4.65 -7.20
N GLU A 62 -2.22 3.56 -7.03
CA GLU A 62 -3.65 3.53 -7.36
C GLU A 62 -4.50 3.94 -6.18
N ALA A 63 -4.25 3.32 -5.01
CA ALA A 63 -5.05 3.54 -3.82
C ALA A 63 -4.31 3.08 -2.58
N VAL A 64 -4.71 3.62 -1.44
CA VAL A 64 -4.22 3.19 -0.14
C VAL A 64 -5.43 2.87 0.73
N TYR A 65 -5.40 1.70 1.35
CA TYR A 65 -6.46 1.24 2.24
C TYR A 65 -5.89 0.99 3.63
N GLU A 66 -6.75 1.11 4.62
CA GLU A 66 -6.44 0.64 5.97
C GLU A 66 -7.16 -0.69 6.17
N ARG A 67 -6.44 -1.72 6.61
CA ARG A 67 -7.08 -2.98 6.95
C ARG A 67 -7.64 -2.86 8.36
N ILE A 68 -8.96 -2.97 8.47
CA ILE A 68 -9.63 -2.82 9.76
C ILE A 68 -9.56 -4.13 10.54
N LYS A 69 -10.03 -5.21 9.92
CA LYS A 69 -9.89 -6.56 10.44
C LYS A 69 -10.21 -7.55 9.32
N ASP A 70 -9.55 -8.70 9.34
CA ASP A 70 -9.79 -9.78 8.38
C ASP A 70 -9.79 -9.25 6.93
N GLU A 71 -10.92 -9.30 6.24
CA GLU A 71 -11.05 -8.83 4.85
C GLU A 71 -11.81 -7.51 4.76
N GLU A 72 -11.80 -6.72 5.83
CA GLU A 72 -12.49 -5.46 5.91
C GLU A 72 -11.49 -4.32 5.74
N TYR A 73 -11.66 -3.51 4.69
CA TYR A 73 -10.74 -2.44 4.32
C TYR A 73 -11.46 -1.12 4.21
N ALA A 74 -10.81 -0.05 4.67
CA ALA A 74 -11.32 1.31 4.52
C ALA A 74 -10.44 2.06 3.52
N LEU A 75 -11.05 2.69 2.53
CA LEU A 75 -10.31 3.49 1.55
C LEU A 75 -9.79 4.76 2.21
N ILE A 76 -8.48 4.97 2.15
CA ILE A 76 -7.82 6.15 2.71
C ILE A 76 -7.57 7.18 1.61
N MET A 77 -7.07 6.71 0.47
CA MET A 77 -6.74 7.60 -0.64
C MET A 77 -6.90 6.84 -1.94
N GLU A 78 -7.41 7.53 -2.96
CA GLU A 78 -7.52 6.97 -4.30
C GLU A 78 -6.99 8.00 -5.27
N ALA A 79 -6.00 7.61 -6.07
CA ALA A 79 -5.41 8.48 -7.08
C ALA A 79 -6.34 8.56 -8.29
N GLU A 80 -6.35 9.71 -8.93
CA GLU A 80 -7.16 9.91 -10.15
C GLU A 80 -6.39 9.52 -11.39
#